data_e78258d2dd3fd14174ba4d30d1bec36b
#
_entry.id   e78258d2dd3fd14174ba4d30d1bec36b
#
_cell.length_a   1.000
_cell.length_b   1.000
_cell.length_c   1.000
_cell.angle_alpha   90.00
_cell.angle_beta   90.00
_cell.angle_gamma   90.00
#
_symmetry.space_group_name_H-M   'P 1'
#
loop_
_entity.id
_entity.type
_entity.pdbx_description
1 polymer ?
#
loop_
_entity_poly.entity_id
_entity_poly.type
_entity_poly.pdbx_seq_one_letter_code
_entity_poly.pdbx_strand_id
1 'polypeptide(L)'
;MMLLDGSRRSFLKTSVTLAGAAPLLASSLSAQTAKRNGPLIAYVGTFSSPLRDVLPTQVDLPPGNGRGIHLFEANRDTGKLTAVGVYELGTSPSCLVINADGTRLYSANETDRVGERQEGTVSTFAIDPTSGQLTLLNTVGSGGAGPTYVSIHPTEPFLLVANYFGGSVAVLPILADGRLGRATDVKHDTGMIGPTRATNAPPGSFAFSGHDRTHAHMIQSDPSGHFVLHADLGLDRIYIWRFDAKKGTLIPNDPPAVALPPGDGPRHFHFHPDGRWFYSIQEEGSTVVLFDFNAQNGQLTARQTISTLPPGFAGSNFCSEILVSADGRFVYAGNRLHDSIGVFSVGTDGDLTFLGAEWTRGNYPRSFNMDPTGRFLYCCNQRADNVTVFQVNRMNGGLTFTGHYIPVGNPSCIVFLNLTKVG
;
A
#
# COMPACT_ATOMS: atom_id res chain seq x y z
N MET A 1 56.44 16.01 -63.12
CA MET A 1 56.20 15.55 -64.51
C MET A 1 54.95 14.65 -64.46
N MET A 2 53.93 15.11 -65.18
CA MET A 2 52.77 14.40 -65.67
C MET A 2 51.94 13.61 -64.68
N LEU A 3 50.73 14.00 -64.47
CA LEU A 3 49.51 14.13 -65.28
C LEU A 3 48.58 12.89 -65.08
N LEU A 4 47.36 13.23 -64.66
CA LEU A 4 46.05 12.74 -65.08
C LEU A 4 45.72 11.25 -64.69
N ASP A 5 44.53 10.83 -64.41
CA ASP A 5 43.17 11.32 -64.64
C ASP A 5 42.16 10.45 -63.87
N GLY A 6 40.98 11.00 -63.64
CA GLY A 6 39.85 10.61 -63.01
C GLY A 6 39.21 9.24 -63.23
N SER A 7 38.36 8.89 -62.32
CA SER A 7 36.97 8.45 -62.66
C SER A 7 36.05 8.39 -61.46
N ARG A 8 34.90 9.01 -61.63
CA ARG A 8 33.73 8.94 -60.72
C ARG A 8 33.17 7.53 -60.68
N ARG A 9 32.94 6.99 -59.49
CA ARG A 9 31.93 5.98 -59.29
C ARG A 9 31.12 6.32 -58.05
N SER A 10 29.83 6.59 -58.30
CA SER A 10 28.77 6.75 -57.33
C SER A 10 28.62 5.51 -56.46
N PHE A 11 28.65 5.71 -55.14
CA PHE A 11 28.18 4.70 -54.19
C PHE A 11 26.81 5.11 -53.62
N LEU A 12 25.85 4.28 -53.89
CA LEU A 12 24.48 4.32 -53.31
C LEU A 12 24.58 4.36 -51.79
N LYS A 13 23.95 5.36 -51.19
CA LYS A 13 23.65 5.41 -49.78
C LYS A 13 22.40 4.57 -49.54
N THR A 14 22.58 3.39 -48.96
CA THR A 14 21.47 2.63 -48.39
C THR A 14 21.25 3.14 -46.97
N SER A 15 20.22 3.94 -46.79
CA SER A 15 19.78 4.37 -45.47
C SER A 15 19.03 3.22 -44.83
N VAL A 16 19.59 2.58 -43.82
CA VAL A 16 18.87 1.67 -42.92
C VAL A 16 18.19 2.52 -41.87
N THR A 17 16.89 2.65 -42.00
CA THR A 17 16.04 3.26 -40.97
C THR A 17 15.87 2.24 -39.84
N LEU A 18 16.59 2.42 -38.74
CA LEU A 18 16.23 1.76 -37.49
C LEU A 18 14.95 2.42 -36.97
N ALA A 19 13.86 1.71 -37.11
CA ALA A 19 12.61 2.04 -36.37
C ALA A 19 12.86 1.75 -34.88
N GLY A 20 13.09 2.81 -34.11
CA GLY A 20 13.09 2.75 -32.66
C GLY A 20 11.69 2.48 -32.15
N ALA A 21 11.48 1.32 -31.58
CA ALA A 21 10.28 1.05 -30.77
C ALA A 21 10.35 1.89 -29.49
N ALA A 22 9.63 3.01 -29.46
CA ALA A 22 9.40 3.76 -28.23
C ALA A 22 8.43 2.96 -27.33
N PRO A 23 8.63 2.93 -26.02
CA PRO A 23 7.73 2.18 -25.13
C PRO A 23 6.38 2.88 -25.01
N LEU A 24 5.33 2.22 -25.49
CA LEU A 24 3.92 2.60 -25.37
C LEU A 24 3.34 2.20 -24.00
N LEU A 25 4.02 2.44 -22.89
CA LEU A 25 3.52 2.03 -21.56
C LEU A 25 3.18 3.18 -20.60
N ALA A 26 3.33 4.45 -21.03
CA ALA A 26 2.98 5.58 -20.17
C ALA A 26 1.57 6.17 -20.41
N SER A 27 0.79 5.64 -21.35
CA SER A 27 -0.47 6.26 -21.77
C SER A 27 -1.74 5.68 -21.15
N SER A 28 -1.69 4.57 -20.42
CA SER A 28 -2.92 3.94 -19.90
C SER A 28 -3.38 4.49 -18.54
N LEU A 29 -2.48 4.96 -17.67
CA LEU A 29 -2.89 5.55 -16.39
C LEU A 29 -3.39 6.99 -16.53
N SER A 30 -2.86 7.78 -17.48
CA SER A 30 -3.30 9.17 -17.68
C SER A 30 -4.61 9.31 -18.43
N ALA A 31 -5.00 8.31 -19.23
CA ALA A 31 -6.22 8.36 -20.03
C ALA A 31 -7.49 8.03 -19.23
N GLN A 32 -7.38 7.32 -18.11
CA GLN A 32 -8.54 6.98 -17.27
C GLN A 32 -8.93 8.10 -16.29
N THR A 33 -7.97 8.91 -15.84
CA THR A 33 -8.26 10.04 -14.93
C THR A 33 -8.95 11.22 -15.63
N ALA A 34 -8.81 11.36 -16.94
CA ALA A 34 -9.39 12.48 -17.70
C ALA A 34 -10.92 12.37 -17.93
N LYS A 35 -11.54 11.20 -17.72
CA LYS A 35 -12.97 10.99 -18.00
C LYS A 35 -13.91 11.10 -16.79
N ARG A 36 -13.40 11.24 -15.57
CA ARG A 36 -14.21 11.28 -14.36
C ARG A 36 -14.10 12.65 -13.67
N ASN A 37 -14.91 13.60 -14.11
CA ASN A 37 -14.99 14.96 -13.53
C ASN A 37 -16.15 15.10 -12.50
N GLY A 38 -16.65 13.98 -11.99
CA GLY A 38 -17.70 13.97 -10.98
C GLY A 38 -17.16 14.23 -9.56
N PRO A 39 -18.00 14.08 -8.52
CA PRO A 39 -17.57 14.17 -7.14
C PRO A 39 -16.38 13.25 -6.81
N LEU A 40 -15.50 13.70 -5.95
CA LEU A 40 -14.42 12.87 -5.39
C LEU A 40 -14.93 12.24 -4.09
N ILE A 41 -15.06 10.92 -4.08
CA ILE A 41 -15.49 10.18 -2.89
C ILE A 41 -14.27 9.58 -2.20
N ALA A 42 -14.23 9.74 -0.88
CA ALA A 42 -13.30 9.05 0.00
C ALA A 42 -14.04 7.95 0.76
N TYR A 43 -13.49 6.73 0.78
CA TYR A 43 -13.96 5.62 1.60
C TYR A 43 -12.95 5.39 2.71
N VAL A 44 -13.41 5.43 3.97
CA VAL A 44 -12.59 5.21 5.16
C VAL A 44 -13.01 3.90 5.80
N GLY A 45 -12.09 2.94 5.81
CA GLY A 45 -12.26 1.67 6.53
C GLY A 45 -11.93 1.84 8.01
N THR A 46 -12.57 1.04 8.86
CA THR A 46 -12.46 1.17 10.31
C THR A 46 -12.36 -0.18 11.01
N PHE A 47 -11.79 -0.17 12.22
CA PHE A 47 -12.06 -1.24 13.18
C PHE A 47 -13.41 -0.97 13.81
N SER A 48 -14.35 -1.87 13.58
CA SER A 48 -15.76 -1.67 13.92
C SER A 48 -16.14 -2.34 15.25
N SER A 49 -17.04 -1.72 16.00
CA SER A 49 -17.55 -2.21 17.27
C SER A 49 -19.07 -2.40 17.17
N PRO A 50 -19.67 -3.33 17.93
CA PRO A 50 -19.05 -4.31 18.80
C PRO A 50 -18.68 -5.57 18.03
N LEU A 51 -17.41 -5.89 17.95
CA LEU A 51 -16.94 -7.13 17.37
C LEU A 51 -16.45 -8.03 18.50
N ARG A 52 -17.01 -9.23 18.59
CA ARG A 52 -16.67 -10.19 19.66
C ARG A 52 -15.35 -10.90 19.42
N ASP A 53 -14.92 -10.97 18.15
CA ASP A 53 -13.82 -11.80 17.69
C ASP A 53 -12.70 -10.97 17.02
N VAL A 54 -12.62 -9.66 17.31
CA VAL A 54 -11.51 -8.82 16.89
C VAL A 54 -10.44 -8.90 17.95
N LEU A 55 -9.33 -9.52 17.62
CA LEU A 55 -8.14 -9.45 18.48
C LEU A 55 -7.61 -8.01 18.49
N PRO A 56 -7.24 -7.48 19.65
CA PRO A 56 -6.53 -6.22 19.72
C PRO A 56 -5.23 -6.37 18.90
N THR A 57 -5.07 -5.48 17.92
CA THR A 57 -3.84 -5.45 17.16
C THR A 57 -2.72 -4.89 18.01
N GLN A 58 -1.65 -5.62 18.13
CA GLN A 58 -0.28 -5.22 18.45
C GLN A 58 0.02 -4.35 19.68
N VAL A 59 -0.84 -3.55 20.12
CA VAL A 59 -0.68 -2.73 21.33
C VAL A 59 -2.07 -2.67 21.88
N ASP A 60 -2.31 -3.13 23.07
CA ASP A 60 -3.61 -3.14 23.77
C ASP A 60 -4.56 -2.02 23.32
N LEU A 61 -4.99 -2.12 22.04
CA LEU A 61 -5.98 -1.21 21.51
C LEU A 61 -7.33 -1.62 22.06
N PRO A 62 -8.12 -0.67 22.57
CA PRO A 62 -9.49 -0.96 22.95
C PRO A 62 -10.24 -1.53 21.74
N PRO A 63 -11.31 -2.30 21.96
CA PRO A 63 -12.19 -2.74 20.88
C PRO A 63 -12.52 -1.59 19.95
N GLY A 64 -12.49 -1.84 18.64
CA GLY A 64 -12.76 -0.80 17.65
C GLY A 64 -14.15 -0.18 17.84
N ASN A 65 -14.24 1.13 17.70
CA ASN A 65 -15.49 1.92 17.82
C ASN A 65 -15.97 2.45 16.45
N GLY A 66 -15.39 1.95 15.37
CA GLY A 66 -15.84 2.24 14.02
C GLY A 66 -17.19 1.61 13.69
N ARG A 67 -17.73 1.90 12.50
CA ARG A 67 -19.04 1.43 12.06
C ARG A 67 -19.01 0.77 10.67
N GLY A 68 -17.86 0.32 10.21
CA GLY A 68 -17.70 -0.24 8.88
C GLY A 68 -16.97 0.71 7.93
N ILE A 69 -17.55 1.00 6.76
CA ILE A 69 -16.93 1.86 5.74
C ILE A 69 -17.66 3.20 5.72
N HIS A 70 -16.95 4.27 6.08
CA HIS A 70 -17.49 5.64 6.03
C HIS A 70 -17.25 6.23 4.64
N LEU A 71 -18.25 6.94 4.12
CA LEU A 71 -18.22 7.60 2.82
C LEU A 71 -18.25 9.11 3.01
N PHE A 72 -17.35 9.79 2.30
CA PHE A 72 -17.25 11.26 2.32
C PHE A 72 -17.13 11.80 0.90
N GLU A 73 -17.69 12.95 0.64
CA GLU A 73 -17.32 13.77 -0.50
C GLU A 73 -16.13 14.66 -0.11
N ALA A 74 -15.06 14.60 -0.92
CA ALA A 74 -13.85 15.37 -0.72
C ALA A 74 -13.87 16.64 -1.57
N ASN A 75 -13.75 17.79 -0.92
CA ASN A 75 -13.61 19.08 -1.60
C ASN A 75 -12.19 19.20 -2.18
N ARG A 76 -12.10 19.32 -3.51
CA ARG A 76 -10.82 19.32 -4.24
C ARG A 76 -9.94 20.55 -3.97
N ASP A 77 -10.52 21.66 -3.49
CA ASP A 77 -9.78 22.90 -3.26
C ASP A 77 -9.30 23.05 -1.83
N THR A 78 -10.05 22.53 -0.88
CA THR A 78 -9.76 22.67 0.55
C THR A 78 -9.31 21.39 1.23
N GLY A 79 -9.50 20.22 0.58
CA GLY A 79 -9.27 18.91 1.17
C GLY A 79 -10.32 18.48 2.20
N LYS A 80 -11.32 19.33 2.50
CA LYS A 80 -12.36 19.01 3.49
C LYS A 80 -13.18 17.80 3.08
N LEU A 81 -13.42 16.88 4.02
CA LEU A 81 -14.34 15.76 3.85
C LEU A 81 -15.71 16.11 4.43
N THR A 82 -16.76 15.86 3.66
CA THR A 82 -18.15 16.01 4.09
C THR A 82 -18.81 14.64 4.09
N ALA A 83 -19.33 14.18 5.22
CA ALA A 83 -19.94 12.86 5.35
C ALA A 83 -21.18 12.73 4.45
N VAL A 84 -21.25 11.63 3.68
CA VAL A 84 -22.37 11.28 2.80
C VAL A 84 -23.02 9.95 3.17
N GLY A 85 -22.38 9.15 4.00
CA GLY A 85 -22.94 7.88 4.46
C GLY A 85 -21.98 7.01 5.22
N VAL A 86 -22.50 5.90 5.73
CA VAL A 86 -21.74 4.81 6.33
C VAL A 86 -22.35 3.50 5.83
N TYR A 87 -21.53 2.61 5.32
CA TYR A 87 -21.93 1.23 5.10
C TYR A 87 -21.55 0.43 6.34
N GLU A 88 -22.55 0.10 7.15
CA GLU A 88 -22.35 -0.69 8.35
C GLU A 88 -22.06 -2.15 8.00
N LEU A 89 -20.86 -2.59 8.31
CA LEU A 89 -20.40 -3.95 8.12
C LEU A 89 -20.10 -4.53 9.50
N GLY A 90 -20.73 -5.64 9.85
CA GLY A 90 -20.58 -6.29 11.18
C GLY A 90 -19.19 -6.91 11.40
N THR A 91 -18.13 -6.31 10.85
CA THR A 91 -16.74 -6.72 10.93
C THR A 91 -15.83 -5.50 10.71
N SER A 92 -14.51 -5.67 10.80
CA SER A 92 -13.51 -4.60 10.69
C SER A 92 -12.92 -4.49 9.28
N PRO A 93 -13.51 -3.71 8.34
CA PRO A 93 -12.94 -3.46 7.02
C PRO A 93 -11.69 -2.57 7.13
N SER A 94 -10.58 -3.15 7.60
CA SER A 94 -9.36 -2.41 7.97
C SER A 94 -8.51 -1.97 6.79
N CYS A 95 -8.64 -2.65 5.63
CA CYS A 95 -7.96 -2.28 4.39
C CYS A 95 -8.94 -2.35 3.21
N LEU A 96 -8.89 -1.34 2.35
CA LEU A 96 -9.77 -1.18 1.19
C LEU A 96 -8.98 -1.03 -0.09
N VAL A 97 -9.49 -1.60 -1.20
CA VAL A 97 -8.96 -1.34 -2.54
C VAL A 97 -10.12 -1.21 -3.54
N ILE A 98 -9.96 -0.29 -4.50
CA ILE A 98 -10.94 -0.06 -5.57
C ILE A 98 -10.33 -0.55 -6.89
N ASN A 99 -11.10 -1.25 -7.70
CA ASN A 99 -10.64 -1.67 -9.02
C ASN A 99 -10.44 -0.49 -9.99
N ALA A 100 -9.66 -0.70 -11.03
CA ALA A 100 -9.23 0.37 -11.94
C ALA A 100 -10.40 1.09 -12.65
N ASP A 101 -11.49 0.40 -12.93
CA ASP A 101 -12.70 0.99 -13.53
C ASP A 101 -13.64 1.64 -12.48
N GLY A 102 -13.30 1.57 -11.18
CA GLY A 102 -14.03 2.18 -10.07
C GLY A 102 -15.46 1.68 -9.91
N THR A 103 -15.74 0.44 -10.29
CA THR A 103 -17.05 -0.19 -10.17
C THR A 103 -17.15 -1.12 -8.98
N ARG A 104 -16.01 -1.52 -8.41
CA ARG A 104 -15.91 -2.45 -7.27
C ARG A 104 -14.96 -1.94 -6.20
N LEU A 105 -15.37 -2.16 -4.96
CA LEU A 105 -14.51 -2.00 -3.78
C LEU A 105 -14.39 -3.36 -3.10
N TYR A 106 -13.18 -3.70 -2.69
CA TYR A 106 -12.88 -4.89 -1.90
C TYR A 106 -12.36 -4.47 -0.53
N SER A 107 -12.77 -5.19 0.54
CA SER A 107 -12.30 -4.95 1.89
C SER A 107 -11.69 -6.20 2.52
N ALA A 108 -10.52 -6.08 3.14
CA ALA A 108 -10.06 -7.03 4.14
C ALA A 108 -10.83 -6.80 5.43
N ASN A 109 -11.46 -7.84 5.95
CA ASN A 109 -12.21 -7.77 7.20
C ASN A 109 -11.37 -8.43 8.29
N GLU A 110 -10.60 -7.62 9.01
CA GLU A 110 -9.56 -8.06 9.95
C GLU A 110 -10.19 -8.68 11.21
N THR A 111 -10.48 -9.96 11.10
CA THR A 111 -10.99 -10.83 12.18
C THR A 111 -10.20 -12.13 12.22
N ASP A 112 -10.05 -12.72 13.39
CA ASP A 112 -9.30 -13.96 13.56
C ASP A 112 -10.15 -15.22 13.30
N ARG A 113 -11.49 -15.06 13.32
CA ARG A 113 -12.38 -16.21 13.14
C ARG A 113 -13.76 -15.81 12.58
N VAL A 114 -14.34 -16.74 11.86
CA VAL A 114 -15.74 -16.68 11.39
C VAL A 114 -16.45 -17.97 11.82
N GLY A 115 -17.31 -17.88 12.81
CA GLY A 115 -17.90 -19.07 13.46
C GLY A 115 -16.80 -19.90 14.13
N GLU A 116 -16.70 -21.20 13.77
CA GLU A 116 -15.69 -22.11 14.31
C GLU A 116 -14.36 -22.09 13.50
N ARG A 117 -14.33 -21.46 12.32
CA ARG A 117 -13.15 -21.42 11.46
C ARG A 117 -12.22 -20.29 11.90
N GLN A 118 -10.93 -20.61 12.08
CA GLN A 118 -9.86 -19.64 12.28
C GLN A 118 -9.48 -18.99 10.94
N GLU A 119 -10.37 -18.16 10.43
CA GLU A 119 -10.26 -17.52 9.14
C GLU A 119 -10.97 -16.17 9.20
N GLY A 120 -10.38 -15.15 8.62
CA GLY A 120 -11.05 -13.88 8.37
C GLY A 120 -11.79 -13.91 7.03
N THR A 121 -12.31 -12.75 6.61
CA THR A 121 -13.07 -12.63 5.38
C THR A 121 -12.63 -11.49 4.50
N VAL A 122 -12.99 -11.56 3.22
CA VAL A 122 -12.89 -10.46 2.27
C VAL A 122 -14.27 -10.21 1.67
N SER A 123 -14.69 -8.95 1.61
CA SER A 123 -16.00 -8.56 1.04
C SER A 123 -15.82 -7.79 -0.26
N THR A 124 -16.78 -7.98 -1.16
CA THR A 124 -16.88 -7.25 -2.44
C THR A 124 -18.12 -6.39 -2.44
N PHE A 125 -17.96 -5.13 -2.86
CA PHE A 125 -19.06 -4.18 -3.02
C PHE A 125 -19.13 -3.67 -4.45
N ALA A 126 -20.37 -3.52 -4.98
CA ALA A 126 -20.60 -2.67 -6.12
C ALA A 126 -20.62 -1.22 -5.66
N ILE A 127 -20.03 -0.34 -6.48
CA ILE A 127 -20.04 1.10 -6.28
C ILE A 127 -21.06 1.71 -7.24
N ASP A 128 -22.02 2.46 -6.71
CA ASP A 128 -22.92 3.25 -7.57
C ASP A 128 -22.12 4.36 -8.26
N PRO A 129 -22.14 4.45 -9.59
CA PRO A 129 -21.27 5.36 -10.34
C PRO A 129 -21.61 6.84 -10.18
N THR A 130 -22.77 7.17 -9.63
CA THR A 130 -23.27 8.54 -9.48
C THR A 130 -23.17 9.05 -8.04
N SER A 131 -23.47 8.18 -7.06
CA SER A 131 -23.50 8.54 -5.65
C SER A 131 -22.31 8.00 -4.85
N GLY A 132 -21.59 7.00 -5.38
CA GLY A 132 -20.53 6.30 -4.64
C GLY A 132 -21.03 5.33 -3.57
N GLN A 133 -22.36 5.17 -3.43
CA GLN A 133 -22.94 4.26 -2.44
C GLN A 133 -22.54 2.81 -2.71
N LEU A 134 -22.36 2.05 -1.61
CA LEU A 134 -21.90 0.66 -1.65
C LEU A 134 -23.08 -0.31 -1.57
N THR A 135 -23.01 -1.37 -2.34
CA THR A 135 -23.92 -2.54 -2.25
C THR A 135 -23.08 -3.80 -2.12
N LEU A 136 -23.22 -4.54 -1.03
CA LEU A 136 -22.50 -5.81 -0.82
C LEU A 136 -22.90 -6.83 -1.89
N LEU A 137 -21.93 -7.41 -2.58
CA LEU A 137 -22.13 -8.46 -3.57
C LEU A 137 -21.90 -9.85 -2.98
N ASN A 138 -20.78 -10.04 -2.27
CA ASN A 138 -20.48 -11.28 -1.55
C ASN A 138 -19.36 -11.07 -0.54
N THR A 139 -19.24 -12.08 0.35
CA THR A 139 -18.13 -12.21 1.31
C THR A 139 -17.62 -13.64 1.23
N VAL A 140 -16.30 -13.79 1.18
CA VAL A 140 -15.61 -15.09 1.12
C VAL A 140 -14.54 -15.17 2.20
N GLY A 141 -14.07 -16.40 2.50
CA GLY A 141 -12.91 -16.60 3.38
C GLY A 141 -11.64 -16.01 2.77
N SER A 142 -10.78 -15.47 3.61
CA SER A 142 -9.50 -14.85 3.21
C SER A 142 -8.33 -15.83 3.04
N GLY A 143 -8.54 -17.12 3.37
CA GLY A 143 -7.49 -18.13 3.38
C GLY A 143 -6.61 -18.13 4.64
N GLY A 144 -6.94 -17.33 5.66
CA GLY A 144 -6.23 -17.29 6.93
C GLY A 144 -6.87 -16.34 7.93
N ALA A 145 -6.36 -16.28 9.15
CA ALA A 145 -6.87 -15.42 10.20
C ALA A 145 -6.30 -14.00 10.07
N GLY A 146 -7.14 -12.99 10.29
CA GLY A 146 -6.77 -11.58 10.33
C GLY A 146 -6.25 -11.03 9.00
N PRO A 147 -7.08 -11.02 7.92
CA PRO A 147 -6.71 -10.36 6.69
C PRO A 147 -6.53 -8.87 6.96
N THR A 148 -5.30 -8.39 6.82
CA THR A 148 -4.92 -7.00 7.13
C THR A 148 -4.59 -6.17 5.90
N TYR A 149 -4.37 -6.82 4.77
CA TYR A 149 -4.07 -6.14 3.50
C TYR A 149 -4.70 -6.84 2.30
N VAL A 150 -5.18 -6.04 1.36
CA VAL A 150 -5.66 -6.50 0.06
C VAL A 150 -5.12 -5.62 -1.06
N SER A 151 -4.72 -6.26 -2.16
CA SER A 151 -4.35 -5.57 -3.40
C SER A 151 -4.91 -6.30 -4.62
N ILE A 152 -5.15 -5.57 -5.70
CA ILE A 152 -5.59 -6.15 -6.97
C ILE A 152 -4.36 -6.37 -7.85
N HIS A 153 -4.27 -7.54 -8.47
CA HIS A 153 -3.21 -7.81 -9.44
C HIS A 153 -3.36 -6.86 -10.64
N PRO A 154 -2.29 -6.20 -11.13
CA PRO A 154 -2.41 -5.09 -12.08
C PRO A 154 -2.94 -5.50 -13.45
N THR A 155 -2.74 -6.73 -13.89
CA THR A 155 -3.08 -7.22 -15.24
C THR A 155 -4.04 -8.40 -15.26
N GLU A 156 -4.22 -9.10 -14.15
CA GLU A 156 -4.99 -10.33 -14.06
C GLU A 156 -6.14 -10.20 -13.06
N PRO A 157 -7.27 -10.90 -13.23
CA PRO A 157 -8.45 -10.77 -12.39
C PRO A 157 -8.29 -11.52 -11.06
N PHE A 158 -7.32 -11.11 -10.25
CA PHE A 158 -7.08 -11.70 -8.93
C PHE A 158 -6.93 -10.63 -7.86
N LEU A 159 -7.45 -10.93 -6.69
CA LEU A 159 -7.18 -10.21 -5.44
C LEU A 159 -6.14 -10.97 -4.63
N LEU A 160 -5.15 -10.27 -4.13
CA LEU A 160 -4.11 -10.77 -3.24
C LEU A 160 -4.43 -10.37 -1.81
N VAL A 161 -4.26 -11.27 -0.86
CA VAL A 161 -4.61 -11.06 0.55
C VAL A 161 -3.44 -11.45 1.44
N ALA A 162 -3.10 -10.60 2.42
CA ALA A 162 -2.18 -10.94 3.51
C ALA A 162 -2.98 -11.13 4.80
N ASN A 163 -2.77 -12.27 5.47
CA ASN A 163 -3.46 -12.69 6.69
C ASN A 163 -2.48 -12.62 7.87
N TYR A 164 -2.55 -11.55 8.64
CA TYR A 164 -1.59 -11.23 9.71
C TYR A 164 -1.55 -12.29 10.80
N PHE A 165 -2.70 -12.62 11.39
CA PHE A 165 -2.75 -13.62 12.48
C PHE A 165 -2.52 -15.05 12.00
N GLY A 166 -2.81 -15.33 10.71
CA GLY A 166 -2.59 -16.62 10.09
C GLY A 166 -1.17 -16.83 9.58
N GLY A 167 -0.36 -15.80 9.49
CA GLY A 167 0.98 -15.87 8.87
C GLY A 167 0.90 -16.49 7.46
N SER A 168 -0.05 -16.00 6.64
CA SER A 168 -0.30 -16.56 5.32
C SER A 168 -0.69 -15.50 4.30
N VAL A 169 -0.50 -15.84 3.04
CA VAL A 169 -1.01 -15.05 1.92
C VAL A 169 -1.91 -15.88 1.03
N ALA A 170 -2.89 -15.25 0.39
CA ALA A 170 -3.85 -15.93 -0.46
C ALA A 170 -4.08 -15.21 -1.78
N VAL A 171 -4.48 -15.99 -2.80
CA VAL A 171 -4.89 -15.51 -4.13
C VAL A 171 -6.35 -15.85 -4.33
N LEU A 172 -7.19 -14.84 -4.56
CA LEU A 172 -8.62 -15.00 -4.77
C LEU A 172 -8.99 -14.55 -6.20
N PRO A 173 -9.68 -15.38 -7.01
CA PRO A 173 -10.09 -14.96 -8.34
C PRO A 173 -11.22 -13.93 -8.25
N ILE A 174 -11.12 -12.88 -9.07
CA ILE A 174 -12.19 -11.92 -9.33
C ILE A 174 -13.00 -12.46 -10.50
N LEU A 175 -14.26 -12.81 -10.24
CA LEU A 175 -15.17 -13.37 -11.23
C LEU A 175 -15.65 -12.30 -12.23
N ALA A 176 -16.25 -12.71 -13.35
CA ALA A 176 -16.69 -11.80 -14.40
C ALA A 176 -17.72 -10.74 -13.94
N ASP A 177 -18.47 -11.00 -12.88
CA ASP A 177 -19.41 -10.06 -12.27
C ASP A 177 -18.76 -9.18 -11.18
N GLY A 178 -17.46 -9.35 -10.95
CA GLY A 178 -16.66 -8.64 -9.96
C GLY A 178 -16.67 -9.25 -8.56
N ARG A 179 -17.49 -10.30 -8.31
CA ARG A 179 -17.46 -11.04 -7.04
C ARG A 179 -16.14 -11.79 -6.87
N LEU A 180 -15.84 -12.15 -5.63
CA LEU A 180 -14.68 -12.99 -5.33
C LEU A 180 -15.08 -14.48 -5.31
N GLY A 181 -14.22 -15.31 -5.90
CA GLY A 181 -14.25 -16.76 -5.73
C GLY A 181 -13.49 -17.19 -4.48
N ARG A 182 -13.48 -18.50 -4.23
CA ARG A 182 -12.63 -19.10 -3.18
C ARG A 182 -11.16 -18.97 -3.56
N ALA A 183 -10.28 -18.90 -2.57
CA ALA A 183 -8.84 -18.86 -2.79
C ALA A 183 -8.38 -20.01 -3.70
N THR A 184 -7.63 -19.69 -4.73
CA THR A 184 -6.99 -20.65 -5.65
C THR A 184 -5.64 -21.10 -5.11
N ASP A 185 -5.03 -20.29 -4.24
CA ASP A 185 -3.77 -20.59 -3.58
C ASP A 185 -3.73 -19.95 -2.18
N VAL A 186 -3.10 -20.66 -1.24
CA VAL A 186 -2.77 -20.16 0.10
C VAL A 186 -1.34 -20.61 0.42
N LYS A 187 -0.49 -19.66 0.78
CA LYS A 187 0.87 -19.92 1.23
C LYS A 187 1.00 -19.57 2.71
N HIS A 188 1.50 -20.49 3.50
CA HIS A 188 1.85 -20.25 4.89
C HIS A 188 3.34 -20.00 5.00
N ASP A 189 3.69 -18.90 5.67
CA ASP A 189 5.09 -18.55 5.87
C ASP A 189 5.71 -19.44 6.94
N THR A 190 6.95 -19.80 6.71
CA THR A 190 7.73 -20.64 7.63
C THR A 190 9.15 -20.10 7.71
N GLY A 191 9.72 -20.09 8.91
CA GLY A 191 11.07 -19.60 9.12
C GLY A 191 11.39 -19.43 10.60
N MET A 192 12.57 -18.88 10.85
CA MET A 192 12.98 -18.49 12.18
C MET A 192 12.37 -17.12 12.50
N ILE A 193 11.64 -17.05 13.61
CA ILE A 193 11.06 -15.82 14.13
C ILE A 193 12.21 -14.88 14.53
N GLY A 194 12.07 -13.60 14.18
CA GLY A 194 13.02 -12.57 14.57
C GLY A 194 13.04 -12.33 16.08
N PRO A 195 14.07 -11.64 16.61
CA PRO A 195 14.12 -11.28 18.01
C PRO A 195 13.07 -10.20 18.34
N THR A 196 12.59 -10.19 19.57
CA THR A 196 11.61 -9.19 20.06
C THR A 196 12.15 -7.77 20.18
N ARG A 197 13.45 -7.56 19.99
CA ARG A 197 14.08 -6.24 19.95
C ARG A 197 14.74 -6.04 18.60
N ALA A 198 14.32 -4.98 17.94
CA ALA A 198 14.85 -4.60 16.64
C ALA A 198 16.32 -4.13 16.75
N THR A 199 17.13 -4.55 15.79
CA THR A 199 18.53 -4.10 15.68
C THR A 199 18.62 -2.58 15.48
N ASN A 200 17.66 -2.00 14.72
CA ASN A 200 17.60 -0.57 14.40
C ASN A 200 16.64 0.23 15.28
N ALA A 201 16.09 -0.37 16.36
CA ALA A 201 15.20 0.35 17.26
C ALA A 201 15.85 1.63 17.81
N PRO A 202 15.07 2.72 17.96
CA PRO A 202 15.59 3.95 18.55
C PRO A 202 16.17 3.72 19.95
N PRO A 203 17.18 4.49 20.38
CA PRO A 203 17.72 4.39 21.72
C PRO A 203 16.64 4.50 22.79
N GLY A 204 16.67 3.61 23.79
CA GLY A 204 15.68 3.56 24.87
C GLY A 204 14.32 2.99 24.48
N SER A 205 14.17 2.45 23.27
CA SER A 205 12.94 1.76 22.87
C SER A 205 12.68 0.53 23.72
N PHE A 206 11.44 0.38 24.16
CA PHE A 206 10.90 -0.84 24.77
C PHE A 206 9.72 -1.40 23.98
N ALA A 207 9.47 -0.85 22.79
CA ALA A 207 8.44 -1.34 21.89
C ALA A 207 8.87 -2.69 21.32
N PHE A 208 7.92 -3.63 21.31
CA PHE A 208 8.03 -4.91 20.61
C PHE A 208 6.65 -5.33 20.16
N SER A 209 6.58 -5.85 18.96
CA SER A 209 5.35 -6.39 18.40
C SER A 209 5.68 -7.60 17.53
N GLY A 210 4.73 -8.22 16.93
CA GLY A 210 4.80 -9.13 15.81
C GLY A 210 5.93 -10.19 15.72
N HIS A 211 6.78 -10.37 16.74
CA HIS A 211 7.87 -11.36 16.78
C HIS A 211 7.57 -12.52 17.73
N ASP A 212 6.30 -12.98 17.75
CA ASP A 212 5.85 -14.20 18.44
C ASP A 212 5.62 -15.36 17.47
N ARG A 213 5.37 -15.06 16.19
CA ARG A 213 5.11 -16.00 15.08
C ARG A 213 5.24 -15.29 13.74
N THR A 214 4.85 -15.97 12.66
CA THR A 214 4.73 -15.37 11.34
C THR A 214 3.58 -14.37 11.29
N HIS A 215 3.77 -13.24 10.60
CA HIS A 215 2.77 -12.17 10.45
C HIS A 215 2.86 -11.54 9.06
N ALA A 216 2.21 -12.17 8.07
CA ALA A 216 2.11 -11.59 6.73
C ALA A 216 1.28 -10.31 6.79
N HIS A 217 1.92 -9.14 6.54
CA HIS A 217 1.27 -7.85 6.75
C HIS A 217 0.83 -7.14 5.47
N MET A 218 1.58 -7.24 4.40
CA MET A 218 1.26 -6.64 3.11
C MET A 218 1.61 -7.60 1.97
N ILE A 219 0.80 -7.60 0.91
CA ILE A 219 1.04 -8.32 -0.34
C ILE A 219 0.64 -7.46 -1.53
N GLN A 220 1.51 -7.39 -2.54
CA GLN A 220 1.24 -6.63 -3.77
C GLN A 220 2.10 -7.17 -4.92
N SER A 221 1.57 -7.08 -6.15
CA SER A 221 2.37 -7.32 -7.36
C SER A 221 3.32 -6.15 -7.63
N ASP A 222 4.43 -6.46 -8.29
CA ASP A 222 5.22 -5.45 -9.00
C ASP A 222 4.37 -4.79 -10.09
N PRO A 223 4.77 -3.60 -10.61
CA PRO A 223 3.99 -2.90 -11.63
C PRO A 223 3.74 -3.68 -12.92
N SER A 224 4.56 -4.67 -13.25
CA SER A 224 4.39 -5.52 -14.44
C SER A 224 3.41 -6.68 -14.23
N GLY A 225 3.15 -7.07 -12.99
CA GLY A 225 2.33 -8.23 -12.62
C GLY A 225 3.07 -9.58 -12.73
N HIS A 226 4.37 -9.59 -13.01
CA HIS A 226 5.13 -10.86 -13.10
C HIS A 226 5.51 -11.40 -11.73
N PHE A 227 5.76 -10.51 -10.79
CA PHE A 227 6.17 -10.86 -9.44
C PHE A 227 5.13 -10.36 -8.43
N VAL A 228 4.94 -11.15 -7.38
CA VAL A 228 4.16 -10.78 -6.20
C VAL A 228 5.10 -10.77 -5.02
N LEU A 229 5.09 -9.70 -4.24
CA LEU A 229 5.90 -9.57 -3.05
C LEU A 229 5.00 -9.49 -1.83
N HIS A 230 5.44 -10.08 -0.71
CA HIS A 230 4.77 -9.86 0.56
C HIS A 230 5.78 -9.72 1.70
N ALA A 231 5.43 -8.90 2.68
CA ALA A 231 6.20 -8.68 3.88
C ALA A 231 5.66 -9.57 5.01
N ASP A 232 6.54 -10.36 5.63
CA ASP A 232 6.26 -11.03 6.90
C ASP A 232 7.05 -10.34 8.01
N LEU A 233 6.32 -9.69 8.90
CA LEU A 233 6.86 -8.89 9.99
C LEU A 233 7.59 -9.76 11.02
N GLY A 234 7.00 -10.90 11.40
CA GLY A 234 7.55 -11.77 12.43
C GLY A 234 8.79 -12.55 12.01
N LEU A 235 8.99 -12.72 10.70
CA LEU A 235 10.14 -13.43 10.13
C LEU A 235 11.24 -12.49 9.63
N ASP A 236 11.06 -11.17 9.72
CA ASP A 236 11.99 -10.16 9.16
C ASP A 236 12.29 -10.42 7.68
N ARG A 237 11.27 -10.72 6.87
CA ARG A 237 11.45 -11.10 5.47
C ARG A 237 10.47 -10.41 4.53
N ILE A 238 10.95 -10.18 3.30
CA ILE A 238 10.10 -9.89 2.16
C ILE A 238 10.24 -11.07 1.21
N TYR A 239 9.14 -11.80 1.01
CA TYR A 239 9.05 -12.93 0.11
C TYR A 239 8.77 -12.48 -1.31
N ILE A 240 9.27 -13.24 -2.27
CA ILE A 240 9.17 -12.94 -3.70
C ILE A 240 8.62 -14.16 -4.41
N TRP A 241 7.54 -13.98 -5.16
CA TRP A 241 6.86 -15.02 -5.90
C TRP A 241 6.77 -14.66 -7.39
N ARG A 242 6.82 -15.64 -8.25
CA ARG A 242 6.35 -15.53 -9.63
C ARG A 242 4.86 -15.86 -9.65
N PHE A 243 4.09 -15.12 -10.44
CA PHE A 243 2.66 -15.32 -10.53
C PHE A 243 2.29 -16.22 -11.71
N ASP A 244 1.62 -17.35 -11.46
CA ASP A 244 1.02 -18.19 -12.51
C ASP A 244 -0.43 -17.73 -12.75
N ALA A 245 -0.64 -16.83 -13.71
CA ALA A 245 -1.95 -16.26 -14.04
C ALA A 245 -2.98 -17.30 -14.49
N LYS A 246 -2.54 -18.42 -15.09
CA LYS A 246 -3.46 -19.47 -15.57
C LYS A 246 -4.09 -20.26 -14.41
N LYS A 247 -3.35 -20.42 -13.33
CA LYS A 247 -3.79 -21.16 -12.15
C LYS A 247 -4.20 -20.26 -11.00
N GLY A 248 -3.81 -18.99 -11.02
CA GLY A 248 -3.95 -18.08 -9.88
C GLY A 248 -3.10 -18.58 -8.69
N THR A 249 -1.82 -18.90 -8.91
CA THR A 249 -0.95 -19.46 -7.87
C THR A 249 0.39 -18.76 -7.78
N LEU A 250 0.94 -18.74 -6.57
CA LEU A 250 2.25 -18.17 -6.23
C LEU A 250 3.32 -19.27 -6.29
N ILE A 251 4.35 -19.06 -7.10
CA ILE A 251 5.51 -19.96 -7.25
C ILE A 251 6.72 -19.24 -6.64
N PRO A 252 7.44 -19.85 -5.69
CA PRO A 252 8.63 -19.23 -5.11
C PRO A 252 9.60 -18.76 -6.19
N ASN A 253 10.12 -17.54 -6.04
CA ASN A 253 11.17 -17.02 -6.89
C ASN A 253 12.54 -17.61 -6.53
N ASP A 254 13.58 -17.22 -7.24
CA ASP A 254 14.96 -17.55 -6.90
C ASP A 254 15.81 -16.25 -6.94
N PRO A 255 16.25 -15.74 -5.77
CA PRO A 255 15.94 -16.21 -4.40
C PRO A 255 14.46 -15.99 -4.02
N PRO A 256 13.91 -16.80 -3.07
CA PRO A 256 12.50 -16.74 -2.70
C PRO A 256 12.17 -15.62 -1.73
N ALA A 257 13.15 -15.00 -1.12
CA ALA A 257 12.98 -13.91 -0.15
C ALA A 257 14.26 -13.11 0.03
N VAL A 258 14.13 -11.90 0.56
CA VAL A 258 15.22 -11.09 1.13
C VAL A 258 14.99 -10.93 2.64
N ALA A 259 16.09 -11.02 3.42
CA ALA A 259 16.05 -10.81 4.86
C ALA A 259 16.30 -9.32 5.18
N LEU A 260 15.61 -8.82 6.19
CA LEU A 260 15.82 -7.52 6.82
C LEU A 260 16.67 -7.69 8.09
N PRO A 261 17.18 -6.61 8.69
CA PRO A 261 17.85 -6.68 9.97
C PRO A 261 16.94 -7.31 11.04
N PRO A 262 17.51 -8.14 11.94
CA PRO A 262 16.72 -8.92 12.89
C PRO A 262 15.87 -8.04 13.82
N GLY A 263 14.60 -8.36 13.95
CA GLY A 263 13.61 -7.68 14.78
C GLY A 263 13.08 -6.38 14.18
N ASP A 264 13.50 -5.99 12.97
CA ASP A 264 13.06 -4.73 12.34
C ASP A 264 11.58 -4.75 11.93
N GLY A 265 11.07 -5.91 11.52
CA GLY A 265 9.67 -6.13 11.20
C GLY A 265 9.19 -5.40 9.94
N PRO A 266 9.45 -5.92 8.72
CA PRO A 266 8.93 -5.32 7.49
C PRO A 266 7.41 -5.36 7.50
N ARG A 267 6.78 -4.19 7.33
CA ARG A 267 5.35 -4.03 7.45
C ARG A 267 4.67 -3.75 6.11
N HIS A 268 4.94 -2.58 5.55
CA HIS A 268 4.45 -2.13 4.26
C HIS A 268 5.61 -1.77 3.33
N PHE A 269 5.31 -1.68 2.03
CA PHE A 269 6.27 -1.26 1.03
C PHE A 269 5.58 -0.52 -0.12
N HIS A 270 6.36 0.21 -0.89
CA HIS A 270 5.87 0.90 -2.07
C HIS A 270 6.92 0.88 -3.17
N PHE A 271 6.50 0.56 -4.40
CA PHE A 271 7.34 0.72 -5.57
C PHE A 271 7.45 2.18 -5.97
N HIS A 272 8.62 2.61 -6.37
CA HIS A 272 8.78 3.88 -7.05
C HIS A 272 8.07 3.84 -8.42
N PRO A 273 7.46 4.95 -8.89
CA PRO A 273 6.74 4.96 -10.16
C PRO A 273 7.54 4.56 -11.39
N ASP A 274 8.88 4.66 -11.38
CA ASP A 274 9.72 4.21 -12.48
C ASP A 274 10.03 2.71 -12.48
N GLY A 275 9.59 1.99 -11.41
CA GLY A 275 9.74 0.55 -11.28
C GLY A 275 11.15 0.05 -10.95
N ARG A 276 12.13 0.93 -10.72
CA ARG A 276 13.51 0.55 -10.37
C ARG A 276 13.74 0.37 -8.89
N TRP A 277 13.02 1.10 -8.06
CA TRP A 277 13.23 1.16 -6.62
C TRP A 277 12.01 0.68 -5.86
N PHE A 278 12.30 0.09 -4.73
CA PHE A 278 11.32 -0.47 -3.80
C PHE A 278 11.70 0.00 -2.40
N TYR A 279 10.75 0.60 -1.70
CA TYR A 279 10.92 1.11 -0.35
C TYR A 279 10.08 0.30 0.62
N SER A 280 10.71 -0.30 1.63
CA SER A 280 10.03 -1.04 2.70
C SER A 280 10.16 -0.29 4.02
N ILE A 281 9.06 -0.17 4.76
CA ILE A 281 9.04 0.42 6.10
C ILE A 281 9.05 -0.67 7.15
N GLN A 282 9.90 -0.48 8.19
CA GLN A 282 10.13 -1.44 9.26
C GLN A 282 9.38 -0.99 10.51
N GLU A 283 8.51 -1.86 11.05
CA GLU A 283 7.63 -1.48 12.15
C GLU A 283 8.40 -1.12 13.42
N GLU A 284 9.19 -2.08 13.96
CA GLU A 284 9.95 -1.89 15.18
C GLU A 284 11.27 -1.18 14.94
N GLY A 285 11.91 -1.44 13.80
CA GLY A 285 13.17 -0.80 13.40
C GLY A 285 13.05 0.70 13.22
N SER A 286 11.83 1.20 12.97
CA SER A 286 11.56 2.63 12.72
C SER A 286 12.42 3.21 11.61
N THR A 287 12.56 2.41 10.55
CA THR A 287 13.39 2.74 9.37
C THR A 287 12.63 2.52 8.07
N VAL A 288 13.13 3.14 7.00
CA VAL A 288 12.85 2.75 5.62
C VAL A 288 14.09 2.11 5.04
N VAL A 289 13.91 0.98 4.36
CA VAL A 289 14.97 0.33 3.59
C VAL A 289 14.67 0.50 2.10
N LEU A 290 15.63 1.07 1.38
CA LEU A 290 15.62 1.15 -0.09
C LEU A 290 16.24 -0.11 -0.67
N PHE A 291 15.60 -0.65 -1.67
CA PHE A 291 16.12 -1.73 -2.52
C PHE A 291 16.11 -1.32 -3.98
N ASP A 292 17.14 -1.75 -4.72
CA ASP A 292 17.04 -1.87 -6.17
C ASP A 292 16.16 -3.08 -6.49
N PHE A 293 15.19 -2.90 -7.37
CA PHE A 293 14.31 -3.96 -7.86
C PHE A 293 14.69 -4.34 -9.29
N ASN A 294 14.99 -5.59 -9.51
CA ASN A 294 15.25 -6.11 -10.85
C ASN A 294 13.95 -6.68 -11.45
N ALA A 295 13.30 -5.92 -12.33
CA ALA A 295 12.04 -6.32 -12.96
C ALA A 295 12.15 -7.55 -13.90
N GLN A 296 13.35 -8.03 -14.23
CA GLN A 296 13.53 -9.22 -15.07
C GLN A 296 13.51 -10.51 -14.28
N ASN A 297 13.97 -10.49 -13.02
CA ASN A 297 14.08 -11.67 -12.18
C ASN A 297 13.45 -11.52 -10.80
N GLY A 298 12.86 -10.36 -10.47
CA GLY A 298 12.19 -10.07 -9.21
C GLY A 298 13.12 -9.85 -8.01
N GLN A 299 14.43 -9.83 -8.23
CA GLN A 299 15.41 -9.72 -7.15
C GLN A 299 15.39 -8.33 -6.49
N LEU A 300 15.49 -8.30 -5.17
CA LEU A 300 15.68 -7.11 -4.34
C LEU A 300 17.13 -7.07 -3.84
N THR A 301 17.79 -5.92 -3.98
CA THR A 301 19.14 -5.67 -3.45
C THR A 301 19.09 -4.45 -2.55
N ALA A 302 19.30 -4.64 -1.23
CA ALA A 302 19.28 -3.56 -0.25
C ALA A 302 20.42 -2.56 -0.49
N ARG A 303 20.11 -1.25 -0.37
CA ARG A 303 21.07 -0.16 -0.63
C ARG A 303 21.20 0.81 0.54
N GLN A 304 20.08 1.27 1.07
CA GLN A 304 20.07 2.27 2.13
C GLN A 304 19.10 1.85 3.23
N THR A 305 19.46 2.11 4.48
CA THR A 305 18.56 2.09 5.63
C THR A 305 18.59 3.47 6.28
N ILE A 306 17.43 4.10 6.45
CA ILE A 306 17.30 5.44 7.01
C ILE A 306 16.19 5.51 8.05
N SER A 307 16.42 6.21 9.17
CA SER A 307 15.42 6.39 10.23
C SER A 307 14.23 7.23 9.74
N THR A 308 13.02 6.86 10.20
CA THR A 308 11.78 7.64 9.97
C THR A 308 11.58 8.76 10.99
N LEU A 309 12.44 8.80 12.01
CA LEU A 309 12.34 9.70 13.16
C LEU A 309 13.35 10.84 13.08
N PRO A 310 13.07 11.98 13.73
CA PRO A 310 14.01 13.08 13.80
C PRO A 310 15.36 12.67 14.39
N PRO A 311 16.47 13.28 13.96
CA PRO A 311 17.79 13.04 14.56
C PRO A 311 17.80 13.24 16.08
N GLY A 312 18.36 12.29 16.79
CA GLY A 312 18.45 12.32 18.25
C GLY A 312 17.18 11.88 18.99
N PHE A 313 16.15 11.42 18.30
CA PHE A 313 14.98 10.83 18.95
C PHE A 313 15.39 9.62 19.78
N ALA A 314 14.88 9.54 21.02
CA ALA A 314 15.00 8.41 21.92
C ALA A 314 13.62 8.07 22.47
N GLY A 315 13.28 6.77 22.50
CA GLY A 315 11.97 6.29 22.94
C GLY A 315 11.41 5.23 22.00
N SER A 316 10.20 4.78 22.29
CA SER A 316 9.53 3.74 21.49
C SER A 316 8.78 4.34 20.30
N ASN A 317 8.84 3.66 19.16
CA ASN A 317 8.02 3.96 18.01
C ASN A 317 7.67 2.66 17.26
N PHE A 318 6.54 2.70 16.54
CA PHE A 318 6.12 1.72 15.54
C PHE A 318 5.83 2.44 14.23
N CYS A 319 6.48 2.04 13.17
CA CYS A 319 6.08 2.52 11.86
C CYS A 319 4.78 1.87 11.36
N SER A 320 4.11 2.53 10.42
CA SER A 320 2.83 2.06 9.87
C SER A 320 2.82 2.03 8.35
N GLU A 321 2.49 3.13 7.72
CA GLU A 321 2.29 3.29 6.29
C GLU A 321 3.52 3.88 5.62
N ILE A 322 3.74 3.52 4.37
CA ILE A 322 4.70 4.17 3.48
C ILE A 322 4.04 4.52 2.16
N LEU A 323 4.28 5.71 1.66
CA LEU A 323 3.74 6.20 0.40
C LEU A 323 4.82 6.93 -0.39
N VAL A 324 4.96 6.57 -1.68
CA VAL A 324 5.75 7.34 -2.65
C VAL A 324 4.82 8.28 -3.40
N SER A 325 5.18 9.55 -3.52
CA SER A 325 4.40 10.52 -4.31
C SER A 325 4.29 10.05 -5.77
N ALA A 326 3.18 10.38 -6.44
CA ALA A 326 2.93 9.93 -7.82
C ALA A 326 3.99 10.39 -8.83
N ASP A 327 4.71 11.47 -8.53
CA ASP A 327 5.84 11.97 -9.33
C ASP A 327 7.19 11.39 -8.91
N GLY A 328 7.22 10.47 -7.93
CA GLY A 328 8.42 9.78 -7.44
C GLY A 328 9.37 10.62 -6.60
N ARG A 329 9.08 11.91 -6.34
CA ARG A 329 10.05 12.81 -5.72
C ARG A 329 10.11 12.75 -4.21
N PHE A 330 9.07 12.20 -3.56
CA PHE A 330 8.96 12.19 -2.11
C PHE A 330 8.46 10.85 -1.60
N VAL A 331 8.97 10.47 -0.42
CA VAL A 331 8.47 9.33 0.37
C VAL A 331 7.95 9.86 1.70
N TYR A 332 6.83 9.30 2.15
CA TYR A 332 6.18 9.60 3.41
C TYR A 332 6.11 8.33 4.27
N ALA A 333 6.48 8.42 5.54
CA ALA A 333 6.57 7.28 6.45
C ALA A 333 5.85 7.58 7.78
N GLY A 334 4.89 6.74 8.17
CA GLY A 334 4.07 6.93 9.37
C GLY A 334 4.74 6.39 10.64
N ASN A 335 4.70 7.17 11.70
CA ASN A 335 5.25 6.86 13.03
C ASN A 335 4.15 6.88 14.07
N ARG A 336 3.65 5.69 14.48
CA ARG A 336 2.44 5.54 15.30
C ARG A 336 2.59 6.03 16.74
N LEU A 337 3.74 5.84 17.39
CA LEU A 337 3.94 6.28 18.79
C LEU A 337 4.59 7.67 18.86
N HIS A 338 5.27 8.09 17.81
CA HIS A 338 5.75 9.47 17.66
C HIS A 338 4.68 10.42 17.09
N ASP A 339 3.54 9.88 16.67
CA ASP A 339 2.38 10.63 16.11
C ASP A 339 2.79 11.56 14.95
N SER A 340 3.64 11.08 14.04
CA SER A 340 4.15 11.90 12.94
C SER A 340 4.21 11.16 11.62
N ILE A 341 4.39 11.94 10.54
CA ILE A 341 4.75 11.47 9.21
C ILE A 341 6.16 12.00 8.89
N GLY A 342 7.13 11.10 8.78
CA GLY A 342 8.46 11.42 8.25
C GLY A 342 8.36 11.70 6.76
N VAL A 343 9.04 12.76 6.32
CA VAL A 343 9.06 13.23 4.93
C VAL A 343 10.48 13.11 4.40
N PHE A 344 10.62 12.52 3.21
CA PHE A 344 11.90 12.31 2.55
C PHE A 344 11.85 12.81 1.11
N SER A 345 12.96 13.38 0.62
CA SER A 345 13.18 13.56 -0.81
C SER A 345 13.85 12.31 -1.39
N VAL A 346 13.52 12.01 -2.64
CA VAL A 346 14.13 10.92 -3.43
C VAL A 346 15.19 11.52 -4.34
N GLY A 347 16.42 11.03 -4.23
CA GLY A 347 17.54 11.38 -5.11
C GLY A 347 17.40 10.76 -6.50
N THR A 348 18.25 11.20 -7.43
CA THR A 348 18.27 10.67 -8.81
C THR A 348 18.71 9.20 -8.89
N ASP A 349 19.31 8.71 -7.84
CA ASP A 349 19.73 7.33 -7.62
C ASP A 349 18.74 6.53 -6.74
N GLY A 350 17.65 7.16 -6.28
CA GLY A 350 16.64 6.55 -5.41
C GLY A 350 16.92 6.72 -3.92
N ASP A 351 18.09 7.18 -3.51
CA ASP A 351 18.44 7.35 -2.11
C ASP A 351 17.56 8.43 -1.45
N LEU A 352 17.20 8.15 -0.21
CA LEU A 352 16.33 9.02 0.59
C LEU A 352 17.14 10.01 1.43
N THR A 353 16.68 11.26 1.45
CA THR A 353 17.16 12.28 2.39
C THR A 353 16.01 12.70 3.28
N PHE A 354 16.17 12.58 4.62
CA PHE A 354 15.16 13.01 5.58
C PHE A 354 15.02 14.53 5.59
N LEU A 355 13.80 15.01 5.38
CA LEU A 355 13.48 16.45 5.34
C LEU A 355 12.87 16.96 6.64
N GLY A 356 12.26 16.05 7.42
CA GLY A 356 11.60 16.39 8.68
C GLY A 356 10.46 15.43 8.98
N ALA A 357 9.79 15.65 10.11
CA ALA A 357 8.60 14.91 10.50
C ALA A 357 7.48 15.90 10.88
N GLU A 358 6.30 15.73 10.30
CA GLU A 358 5.12 16.53 10.61
C GLU A 358 4.22 15.79 11.60
N TRP A 359 3.81 16.46 12.68
CA TRP A 359 2.86 15.90 13.64
C TRP A 359 1.49 15.70 13.00
N THR A 360 0.89 14.52 13.19
CA THR A 360 -0.38 14.12 12.55
C THR A 360 -1.62 14.79 13.14
N ARG A 361 -1.48 15.60 14.18
CA ARG A 361 -2.59 16.25 14.89
C ARG A 361 -3.61 15.26 15.48
N GLY A 362 -3.14 14.03 15.72
CA GLY A 362 -3.93 12.95 16.29
C GLY A 362 -3.02 11.96 16.99
N ASN A 363 -3.53 10.77 17.28
CA ASN A 363 -2.77 9.72 17.94
C ASN A 363 -2.86 8.41 17.15
N TYR A 364 -1.72 7.76 17.00
CA TYR A 364 -1.56 6.47 16.36
C TYR A 364 -1.94 6.50 14.86
N PRO A 365 -1.19 7.25 14.02
CA PRO A 365 -1.42 7.29 12.58
C PRO A 365 -1.17 5.92 11.95
N ARG A 366 -2.25 5.14 11.75
CA ARG A 366 -2.16 3.77 11.24
C ARG A 366 -1.93 3.73 9.73
N SER A 367 -2.58 4.63 9.00
CA SER A 367 -2.46 4.74 7.55
C SER A 367 -2.69 6.18 7.10
N PHE A 368 -2.23 6.48 5.93
CA PHE A 368 -2.52 7.73 5.23
C PHE A 368 -2.49 7.50 3.72
N ASN A 369 -3.17 8.36 2.99
CA ASN A 369 -3.15 8.33 1.54
C ASN A 369 -3.32 9.74 0.98
N MET A 370 -2.93 9.93 -0.28
CA MET A 370 -3.14 11.17 -1.00
C MET A 370 -4.40 11.11 -1.85
N ASP A 371 -5.03 12.26 -2.04
CA ASP A 371 -6.04 12.41 -3.06
C ASP A 371 -5.43 12.18 -4.46
N PRO A 372 -6.22 11.84 -5.49
CA PRO A 372 -5.68 11.53 -6.82
C PRO A 372 -4.90 12.67 -7.50
N THR A 373 -5.00 13.89 -6.97
CA THR A 373 -4.23 15.05 -7.47
C THR A 373 -2.87 15.22 -6.79
N GLY A 374 -2.62 14.51 -5.66
CA GLY A 374 -1.46 14.69 -4.82
C GLY A 374 -1.40 16.04 -4.11
N ARG A 375 -2.53 16.76 -3.98
CA ARG A 375 -2.60 18.06 -3.29
C ARG A 375 -2.83 17.95 -1.81
N PHE A 376 -3.54 16.90 -1.39
CA PHE A 376 -3.89 16.67 0.00
C PHE A 376 -3.52 15.25 0.44
N LEU A 377 -2.95 15.16 1.63
CA LEU A 377 -2.69 13.91 2.34
C LEU A 377 -3.69 13.79 3.50
N TYR A 378 -4.30 12.64 3.64
CA TYR A 378 -5.29 12.32 4.66
C TYR A 378 -4.73 11.25 5.59
N CYS A 379 -4.65 11.55 6.88
CA CYS A 379 -4.06 10.68 7.89
C CYS A 379 -5.14 10.09 8.80
N CYS A 380 -5.21 8.77 8.86
CA CYS A 380 -6.11 8.01 9.74
C CYS A 380 -5.44 7.83 11.11
N ASN A 381 -5.83 8.65 12.08
CA ASN A 381 -5.33 8.58 13.45
C ASN A 381 -6.22 7.63 14.26
N GLN A 382 -5.85 6.37 14.31
CA GLN A 382 -6.69 5.27 14.79
C GLN A 382 -7.15 5.45 16.24
N ARG A 383 -6.27 5.90 17.16
CA ARG A 383 -6.60 6.10 18.56
C ARG A 383 -7.23 7.45 18.89
N ALA A 384 -7.14 8.41 17.97
CA ALA A 384 -7.73 9.72 18.13
C ALA A 384 -9.11 9.82 17.47
N ASP A 385 -9.63 8.74 16.89
CA ASP A 385 -10.95 8.69 16.25
C ASP A 385 -11.16 9.81 15.23
N ASN A 386 -10.12 10.11 14.44
CA ASN A 386 -10.24 11.15 13.43
C ASN A 386 -9.37 10.88 12.19
N VAL A 387 -9.77 11.51 11.10
CA VAL A 387 -8.93 11.72 9.92
C VAL A 387 -8.51 13.18 9.90
N THR A 388 -7.21 13.45 9.79
CA THR A 388 -6.65 14.80 9.64
C THR A 388 -6.16 15.03 8.22
N VAL A 389 -6.22 16.28 7.77
CA VAL A 389 -5.92 16.63 6.37
C VAL A 389 -4.76 17.60 6.30
N PHE A 390 -3.81 17.31 5.43
CA PHE A 390 -2.63 18.12 5.18
C PHE A 390 -2.58 18.55 3.72
N GLN A 391 -2.27 19.80 3.47
CA GLN A 391 -1.89 20.27 2.15
C GLN A 391 -0.44 19.87 1.87
N VAL A 392 -0.20 19.28 0.71
CA VAL A 392 1.13 18.85 0.25
C VAL A 392 1.79 19.96 -0.53
N ASN A 393 2.96 20.38 -0.10
CA ASN A 393 3.80 21.28 -0.89
C ASN A 393 4.55 20.45 -1.96
N ARG A 394 4.10 20.52 -3.18
CA ARG A 394 4.66 19.74 -4.30
C ARG A 394 6.09 20.12 -4.68
N MET A 395 6.63 21.24 -4.18
CA MET A 395 8.02 21.66 -4.48
C MET A 395 9.02 21.02 -3.53
N ASN A 396 8.65 20.82 -2.27
CA ASN A 396 9.57 20.33 -1.24
C ASN A 396 9.02 19.16 -0.40
N GLY A 397 7.85 18.60 -0.76
CA GLY A 397 7.23 17.48 -0.07
C GLY A 397 6.60 17.80 1.29
N GLY A 398 6.79 19.01 1.80
CA GLY A 398 6.32 19.43 3.12
C GLY A 398 4.81 19.33 3.29
N LEU A 399 4.36 18.98 4.50
CA LEU A 399 2.96 18.86 4.89
C LEU A 399 2.55 20.07 5.71
N THR A 400 1.40 20.67 5.40
CA THR A 400 0.83 21.77 6.17
C THR A 400 -0.59 21.38 6.60
N PHE A 401 -0.84 21.36 7.89
CA PHE A 401 -2.16 21.04 8.43
C PHE A 401 -3.21 22.07 7.99
N THR A 402 -4.33 21.58 7.44
CA THR A 402 -5.40 22.44 6.91
C THR A 402 -6.39 22.95 7.95
N GLY A 403 -6.29 22.47 9.20
CA GLY A 403 -7.29 22.72 10.26
C GLY A 403 -8.47 21.76 10.24
N HIS A 404 -8.50 20.78 9.31
CA HIS A 404 -9.62 19.84 9.21
C HIS A 404 -9.38 18.60 10.06
N TYR A 405 -10.30 18.40 11.03
CA TYR A 405 -10.47 17.17 11.80
C TYR A 405 -11.81 16.54 11.40
N ILE A 406 -11.79 15.33 10.91
CA ILE A 406 -12.98 14.60 10.50
C ILE A 406 -13.20 13.45 11.48
N PRO A 407 -14.28 13.45 12.28
CA PRO A 407 -14.55 12.39 13.24
C PRO A 407 -14.88 11.07 12.52
N VAL A 408 -14.11 10.04 12.79
CA VAL A 408 -14.32 8.66 12.33
C VAL A 408 -13.78 7.76 13.43
N GLY A 409 -14.59 6.89 13.98
CA GLY A 409 -14.15 5.94 15.00
C GLY A 409 -13.14 4.94 14.44
N ASN A 410 -12.00 4.78 15.07
CA ASN A 410 -10.92 3.86 14.73
C ASN A 410 -10.61 3.76 13.22
N PRO A 411 -10.31 4.88 12.52
CA PRO A 411 -10.00 4.85 11.09
C PRO A 411 -8.70 4.10 10.83
N SER A 412 -8.69 3.22 9.84
CA SER A 412 -7.55 2.33 9.56
C SER A 412 -6.97 2.48 8.16
N CYS A 413 -7.77 2.90 7.19
CA CYS A 413 -7.34 3.16 5.81
C CYS A 413 -8.27 4.17 5.13
N ILE A 414 -7.79 4.79 4.06
CA ILE A 414 -8.58 5.70 3.21
C ILE A 414 -8.22 5.50 1.74
N VAL A 415 -9.25 5.38 0.89
CA VAL A 415 -9.09 5.29 -0.57
C VAL A 415 -10.04 6.25 -1.28
N PHE A 416 -9.68 6.66 -2.50
CA PHE A 416 -10.40 7.70 -3.23
C PHE A 416 -10.91 7.21 -4.58
N LEU A 417 -12.09 7.71 -4.98
CA LEU A 417 -12.68 7.46 -6.29
C LEU A 417 -13.25 8.75 -6.88
N ASN A 418 -12.84 9.08 -8.10
CA ASN A 418 -13.56 10.07 -8.91
C ASN A 418 -14.81 9.42 -9.52
N LEU A 419 -15.98 9.92 -9.19
CA LEU A 419 -17.21 9.44 -9.83
C LEU A 419 -17.35 9.94 -11.27
N THR A 420 -18.23 9.30 -12.01
CA THR A 420 -18.60 9.77 -13.36
C THR A 420 -19.48 11.01 -13.22
N LYS A 421 -19.26 12.05 -14.01
CA LYS A 421 -20.16 13.20 -14.07
C LYS A 421 -21.48 12.75 -14.72
N VAL A 422 -22.58 12.94 -14.01
CA VAL A 422 -23.90 12.82 -14.62
C VAL A 422 -24.07 14.02 -15.54
N GLY A 423 -24.27 13.77 -16.84
CA GLY A 423 -24.50 14.80 -17.86
C GLY A 423 -25.85 15.48 -17.71
#